data_c6b86bdeb4f189abec072ceb6393b986
#
_entry.id   c6b86bdeb4f189abec072ceb6393b986
#
_cell.length_a   1.000
_cell.length_b   1.000
_cell.length_c   1.000
_cell.angle_alpha   90.00
_cell.angle_beta   90.00
_cell.angle_gamma   90.00
#
_symmetry.space_group_name_H-M   'P 1'
#
loop_
_entity.id
_entity.type
_entity.pdbx_description
1 polymer ?
#
loop_
_entity_poly.entity_id
_entity_poly.type
_entity_poly.pdbx_seq_one_letter_code
_entity_poly.pdbx_strand_id
1 'polypeptide(L)'
;MKKQHVGAALGILAILAAVLFVVYRWRHSGFSWGKFATVFTDVNWGWLSLALALILATYVGRAMRWEIMLRPLSKQVRLWNLVVATLIGFTAVVLFGRAGEPVRPYLIARKEGVSFSSQVAAWLVERILDLLMVLLIFGIALTQISRSGIQPGPQIRSALQAAGLLAGITGALCLAVLLGLRHFRGSVRTRLMDALSFLPDLVHQRVARFLTAFEEGMQSTQQKSYVWLLVTYTVIEWLVVAGSFFCVFRAFPATADLRITDVIIALGFVCFGSILQIPGVGGGMQIATVLVLTEFYGVSLEEASGIALVLWIITFVVVVPLGLGLAFHEGIKWRSLRHIEESSSTYGL
;
A
#
# COMPACT_ATOMS: atom_id res chain seq x y z
N MET A 1 -16.51 -32.15 1.62
CA MET A 1 -15.23 -32.18 2.34
C MET A 1 -13.99 -32.50 1.47
N LYS A 2 -14.05 -33.39 0.47
CA LYS A 2 -12.85 -33.74 -0.35
C LYS A 2 -12.29 -32.63 -1.27
N LYS A 3 -13.09 -31.70 -1.79
CA LYS A 3 -12.63 -30.64 -2.71
C LYS A 3 -11.80 -29.53 -2.02
N GLN A 4 -12.06 -29.24 -0.75
CA GLN A 4 -11.30 -28.22 0.00
C GLN A 4 -9.89 -28.72 0.36
N HIS A 5 -9.71 -30.00 0.64
CA HIS A 5 -8.38 -30.57 0.92
C HIS A 5 -7.51 -30.66 -0.34
N VAL A 6 -8.11 -30.88 -1.51
CA VAL A 6 -7.38 -30.90 -2.80
C VAL A 6 -6.86 -29.49 -3.14
N GLY A 7 -7.67 -28.46 -2.95
CA GLY A 7 -7.22 -27.06 -3.16
C GLY A 7 -6.08 -26.65 -2.20
N ALA A 8 -6.18 -27.04 -0.93
CA ALA A 8 -5.12 -26.77 0.04
C ALA A 8 -3.83 -27.55 -0.29
N ALA A 9 -3.94 -28.81 -0.71
CA ALA A 9 -2.80 -29.63 -1.11
C ALA A 9 -2.10 -29.07 -2.37
N LEU A 10 -2.87 -28.63 -3.37
CA LEU A 10 -2.33 -27.96 -4.56
C LEU A 10 -1.65 -26.63 -4.23
N GLY A 11 -2.21 -25.85 -3.30
CA GLY A 11 -1.60 -24.62 -2.80
C GLY A 11 -0.27 -24.87 -2.10
N ILE A 12 -0.20 -25.87 -1.23
CA ILE A 12 1.04 -26.28 -0.54
C ILE A 12 2.06 -26.79 -1.56
N LEU A 13 1.64 -27.58 -2.54
CA LEU A 13 2.53 -28.10 -3.57
C LEU A 13 3.10 -26.98 -4.46
N ALA A 14 2.29 -25.97 -4.79
CA ALA A 14 2.72 -24.79 -5.53
C ALA A 14 3.72 -23.95 -4.74
N ILE A 15 3.49 -23.78 -3.43
CA ILE A 15 4.42 -23.07 -2.53
C ILE A 15 5.74 -23.85 -2.42
N LEU A 16 5.68 -25.16 -2.23
CA LEU A 16 6.87 -26.03 -2.18
C LEU A 16 7.65 -25.99 -3.49
N ALA A 17 6.97 -26.06 -4.63
CA ALA A 17 7.58 -25.95 -5.94
C ALA A 17 8.24 -24.58 -6.16
N ALA A 18 7.59 -23.51 -5.73
CA ALA A 18 8.15 -22.15 -5.78
C ALA A 18 9.38 -22.02 -4.86
N VAL A 19 9.33 -22.54 -3.65
CA VAL A 19 10.48 -22.57 -2.73
C VAL A 19 11.65 -23.38 -3.30
N LEU A 20 11.37 -24.57 -3.81
CA LEU A 20 12.39 -25.43 -4.44
C LEU A 20 12.99 -24.76 -5.69
N PHE A 21 12.16 -24.09 -6.50
CA PHE A 21 12.65 -23.33 -7.66
C PHE A 21 13.55 -22.16 -7.23
N VAL A 22 13.16 -21.43 -6.20
CA VAL A 22 13.97 -20.33 -5.64
C VAL A 22 15.29 -20.86 -5.10
N VAL A 23 15.27 -21.95 -4.30
CA VAL A 23 16.49 -22.59 -3.75
C VAL A 23 17.39 -23.13 -4.87
N TYR A 24 16.81 -23.77 -5.90
CA TYR A 24 17.55 -24.25 -7.07
C TYR A 24 18.21 -23.10 -7.82
N ARG A 25 17.45 -22.05 -8.12
CA ARG A 25 17.94 -20.85 -8.80
C ARG A 25 19.02 -20.15 -7.97
N TRP A 26 18.86 -20.09 -6.67
CA TRP A 26 19.83 -19.50 -5.74
C TRP A 26 21.15 -20.28 -5.66
N ARG A 27 21.10 -21.61 -5.62
CA ARG A 27 22.30 -22.44 -5.66
C ARG A 27 23.12 -22.28 -6.95
N HIS A 28 22.48 -21.90 -8.04
CA HIS A 28 23.14 -21.70 -9.34
C HIS A 28 23.46 -20.23 -9.64
N SER A 29 23.05 -19.28 -8.78
CA SER A 29 23.28 -17.84 -9.00
C SER A 29 24.67 -17.36 -8.55
N GLY A 30 25.48 -18.21 -7.91
CA GLY A 30 26.77 -17.81 -7.35
C GLY A 30 26.67 -16.87 -6.13
N PHE A 31 25.46 -16.72 -5.53
CA PHE A 31 25.21 -15.86 -4.38
C PHE A 31 26.10 -16.22 -3.18
N SER A 32 26.85 -15.25 -2.69
CA SER A 32 27.77 -15.41 -1.54
C SER A 32 27.16 -14.88 -0.26
N TRP A 33 26.81 -15.80 0.66
CA TRP A 33 26.31 -15.42 1.98
C TRP A 33 27.32 -14.61 2.82
N GLY A 34 28.63 -14.86 2.61
CA GLY A 34 29.68 -14.06 3.24
C GLY A 34 29.63 -12.61 2.79
N LYS A 35 29.54 -12.35 1.46
CA LYS A 35 29.39 -11.01 0.93
C LYS A 35 28.08 -10.35 1.37
N PHE A 36 26.99 -11.11 1.41
CA PHE A 36 25.71 -10.58 1.89
C PHE A 36 25.80 -10.12 3.37
N ALA A 37 26.48 -10.86 4.23
CA ALA A 37 26.68 -10.49 5.63
C ALA A 37 27.54 -9.23 5.78
N THR A 38 28.56 -9.06 4.94
CA THR A 38 29.41 -7.84 4.96
C THR A 38 28.71 -6.58 4.49
N VAL A 39 27.58 -6.68 3.77
CA VAL A 39 26.76 -5.50 3.39
C VAL A 39 26.35 -4.68 4.61
N PHE A 40 26.19 -5.31 5.76
CA PHE A 40 25.72 -4.67 6.99
C PHE A 40 26.83 -4.15 7.90
N THR A 41 28.13 -4.35 7.56
CA THR A 41 29.26 -3.89 8.38
C THR A 41 29.51 -2.42 8.26
N ASP A 42 29.36 -1.85 7.06
CA ASP A 42 29.70 -0.45 6.74
C ASP A 42 28.46 0.43 6.58
N VAL A 43 27.36 0.04 7.20
CA VAL A 43 26.08 0.76 7.11
C VAL A 43 26.12 2.04 7.97
N ASN A 44 25.70 3.14 7.39
CA ASN A 44 25.53 4.38 8.14
C ASN A 44 24.19 4.40 8.88
N TRP A 45 24.25 4.05 10.17
CA TRP A 45 23.09 3.98 11.06
C TRP A 45 22.34 5.30 11.24
N GLY A 46 23.03 6.43 11.05
CA GLY A 46 22.39 7.75 11.12
C GLY A 46 21.35 7.92 10.00
N TRP A 47 21.70 7.55 8.77
CA TRP A 47 20.78 7.59 7.65
C TRP A 47 19.62 6.59 7.82
N LEU A 48 19.88 5.36 8.33
CA LEU A 48 18.82 4.39 8.60
C LEU A 48 17.86 4.87 9.69
N SER A 49 18.37 5.49 10.74
CA SER A 49 17.55 6.07 11.81
C SER A 49 16.64 7.17 11.28
N LEU A 50 17.17 8.02 10.39
CA LEU A 50 16.37 9.06 9.73
C LEU A 50 15.32 8.45 8.79
N ALA A 51 15.67 7.42 8.00
CA ALA A 51 14.73 6.70 7.17
C ALA A 51 13.58 6.12 7.98
N LEU A 52 13.89 5.50 9.12
CA LEU A 52 12.91 4.96 10.06
C LEU A 52 12.00 6.06 10.62
N ALA A 53 12.56 7.19 11.07
CA ALA A 53 11.78 8.31 11.58
C ALA A 53 10.82 8.86 10.51
N LEU A 54 11.28 9.00 9.25
CA LEU A 54 10.45 9.44 8.13
C LEU A 54 9.30 8.47 7.86
N ILE A 55 9.54 7.16 7.82
CA ILE A 55 8.47 6.17 7.63
C ILE A 55 7.47 6.20 8.78
N LEU A 56 7.94 6.29 10.03
CA LEU A 56 7.03 6.41 11.17
C LEU A 56 6.19 7.69 11.10
N ALA A 57 6.76 8.80 10.64
CA ALA A 57 6.03 10.03 10.41
C ALA A 57 4.91 9.88 9.35
N THR A 58 5.07 9.01 8.35
CA THR A 58 4.00 8.77 7.35
C THR A 58 2.73 8.19 7.98
N TYR A 59 2.83 7.39 9.05
CA TYR A 59 1.64 6.85 9.71
C TYR A 59 0.85 7.96 10.41
N VAL A 60 1.53 8.97 10.96
CA VAL A 60 0.89 10.17 11.52
C VAL A 60 0.27 10.99 10.37
N GLY A 61 0.99 11.22 9.28
CA GLY A 61 0.47 11.90 8.08
C GLY A 61 -0.78 11.24 7.52
N ARG A 62 -0.81 9.90 7.45
CA ARG A 62 -2.00 9.11 7.05
C ARG A 62 -3.18 9.33 8.01
N ALA A 63 -2.93 9.38 9.30
CA ALA A 63 -3.96 9.66 10.29
C ALA A 63 -4.51 11.09 10.14
N MET A 64 -3.65 12.10 9.92
CA MET A 64 -4.07 13.47 9.65
C MET A 64 -4.88 13.60 8.36
N ARG A 65 -4.48 12.89 7.29
CA ARG A 65 -5.24 12.83 6.04
C ARG A 65 -6.64 12.23 6.27
N TRP A 66 -6.73 11.20 7.10
CA TRP A 66 -8.03 10.60 7.45
C TRP A 66 -8.89 11.52 8.32
N GLU A 67 -8.28 12.27 9.23
CA GLU A 67 -8.98 13.31 9.99
C GLU A 67 -9.71 14.31 9.09
N ILE A 68 -9.03 14.76 8.01
CA ILE A 68 -9.65 15.68 7.03
C ILE A 68 -10.88 15.05 6.38
N MET A 69 -10.82 13.76 6.04
CA MET A 69 -11.95 13.05 5.45
C MET A 69 -13.12 12.87 6.43
N LEU A 70 -12.83 12.82 7.73
CA LEU A 70 -13.85 12.69 8.78
C LEU A 70 -14.48 14.02 9.21
N ARG A 71 -13.86 15.17 8.98
CA ARG A 71 -14.37 16.50 9.42
C ARG A 71 -15.81 16.78 9.02
N PRO A 72 -16.31 16.39 7.83
CA PRO A 72 -17.71 16.57 7.48
C PRO A 72 -18.69 15.69 8.29
N LEU A 73 -18.20 14.56 8.81
CA LEU A 73 -19.01 13.53 9.48
C LEU A 73 -19.02 13.68 11.00
N SER A 74 -17.92 14.15 11.59
CA SER A 74 -17.77 14.30 13.04
C SER A 74 -17.03 15.58 13.38
N LYS A 75 -17.56 16.31 14.39
CA LYS A 75 -16.96 17.57 14.86
C LYS A 75 -15.82 17.38 15.86
N GLN A 76 -15.68 16.20 16.45
CA GLN A 76 -14.71 15.91 17.52
C GLN A 76 -13.94 14.63 17.22
N VAL A 77 -13.12 14.67 16.15
CA VAL A 77 -12.24 13.56 15.80
C VAL A 77 -10.98 13.62 16.66
N ARG A 78 -10.63 12.51 17.31
CA ARG A 78 -9.39 12.42 18.10
C ARG A 78 -8.26 11.85 17.23
N LEU A 79 -7.30 12.70 16.86
CA LEU A 79 -6.16 12.30 16.02
C LEU A 79 -5.45 11.03 16.57
N TRP A 80 -5.31 10.91 17.89
CA TRP A 80 -4.68 9.74 18.49
C TRP A 80 -5.42 8.43 18.17
N ASN A 81 -6.75 8.43 18.17
CA ASN A 81 -7.55 7.27 17.77
C ASN A 81 -7.27 6.87 16.32
N LEU A 82 -7.08 7.85 15.43
CA LEU A 82 -6.75 7.62 14.02
C LEU A 82 -5.33 7.08 13.85
N VAL A 83 -4.35 7.59 14.62
CA VAL A 83 -2.98 7.07 14.62
C VAL A 83 -2.95 5.61 15.07
N VAL A 84 -3.62 5.30 16.19
CA VAL A 84 -3.72 3.92 16.70
C VAL A 84 -4.39 3.00 15.68
N ALA A 85 -5.54 3.41 15.11
CA ALA A 85 -6.24 2.64 14.09
C ALA A 85 -5.38 2.45 12.83
N THR A 86 -4.58 3.44 12.47
CA THR A 86 -3.66 3.36 11.32
C THR A 86 -2.55 2.34 11.58
N LEU A 87 -1.85 2.42 12.71
CA LEU A 87 -0.77 1.49 13.06
C LEU A 87 -1.27 0.04 13.15
N ILE A 88 -2.42 -0.19 13.81
CA ILE A 88 -3.04 -1.53 13.90
C ILE A 88 -3.49 -2.01 12.52
N GLY A 89 -4.10 -1.13 11.71
CA GLY A 89 -4.57 -1.47 10.38
C GLY A 89 -3.43 -1.87 9.43
N PHE A 90 -2.34 -1.11 9.42
CA PHE A 90 -1.16 -1.47 8.61
C PHE A 90 -0.47 -2.74 9.13
N THR A 91 -0.42 -2.96 10.43
CA THR A 91 0.03 -4.22 11.00
C THR A 91 -0.81 -5.40 10.50
N ALA A 92 -2.13 -5.24 10.46
CA ALA A 92 -3.02 -6.26 9.91
C ALA A 92 -2.76 -6.51 8.41
N VAL A 93 -2.48 -5.46 7.63
CA VAL A 93 -2.11 -5.61 6.21
C VAL A 93 -0.79 -6.38 6.05
N VAL A 94 0.21 -6.10 6.88
CA VAL A 94 1.48 -6.84 6.83
C VAL A 94 1.28 -8.31 7.17
N LEU A 95 0.50 -8.62 8.19
CA LEU A 95 0.31 -9.99 8.67
C LEU A 95 -0.67 -10.81 7.80
N PHE A 96 -1.74 -10.19 7.32
CA PHE A 96 -2.84 -10.87 6.61
C PHE A 96 -2.97 -10.47 5.14
N GLY A 97 -2.07 -9.60 4.65
CA GLY A 97 -2.16 -9.07 3.29
C GLY A 97 -3.41 -8.21 3.09
N ARG A 98 -4.02 -8.32 1.93
CA ARG A 98 -5.21 -7.52 1.56
C ARG A 98 -6.43 -7.78 2.46
N ALA A 99 -6.53 -8.95 3.09
CA ALA A 99 -7.57 -9.24 4.07
C ALA A 99 -7.48 -8.34 5.33
N GLY A 100 -6.32 -7.76 5.61
CA GLY A 100 -6.11 -6.80 6.68
C GLY A 100 -6.58 -5.37 6.38
N GLU A 101 -6.83 -5.02 5.12
CA GLU A 101 -7.19 -3.65 4.72
C GLU A 101 -8.49 -3.11 5.38
N PRO A 102 -9.55 -3.91 5.60
CA PRO A 102 -10.76 -3.44 6.26
C PRO A 102 -10.60 -3.12 7.76
N VAL A 103 -9.51 -3.58 8.40
CA VAL A 103 -9.29 -3.40 9.84
C VAL A 103 -9.21 -1.92 10.22
N ARG A 104 -8.51 -1.10 9.43
CA ARG A 104 -8.38 0.34 9.68
C ARG A 104 -9.72 1.07 9.60
N PRO A 105 -10.52 0.98 8.51
CA PRO A 105 -11.86 1.54 8.42
C PRO A 105 -12.76 1.10 9.57
N TYR A 106 -12.73 -0.18 9.94
CA TYR A 106 -13.52 -0.74 11.02
C TYR A 106 -13.17 -0.10 12.39
N LEU A 107 -11.88 -0.02 12.71
CA LEU A 107 -11.44 0.57 13.97
C LEU A 107 -11.80 2.05 14.08
N ILE A 108 -11.66 2.79 12.97
CA ILE A 108 -12.02 4.21 12.94
C ILE A 108 -13.53 4.37 13.12
N ALA A 109 -14.34 3.60 12.40
CA ALA A 109 -15.79 3.61 12.52
C ALA A 109 -16.23 3.39 13.98
N ARG A 110 -15.64 2.38 14.64
CA ARG A 110 -15.93 2.03 16.03
C ARG A 110 -15.49 3.10 17.03
N LYS A 111 -14.28 3.67 16.85
CA LYS A 111 -13.70 4.63 17.81
C LYS A 111 -14.31 6.02 17.70
N GLU A 112 -14.67 6.45 16.50
CA GLU A 112 -15.23 7.78 16.23
C GLU A 112 -16.76 7.79 16.11
N GLY A 113 -17.43 6.64 16.26
CA GLY A 113 -18.88 6.52 16.24
C GLY A 113 -19.51 6.86 14.88
N VAL A 114 -18.81 6.60 13.78
CA VAL A 114 -19.27 6.84 12.41
C VAL A 114 -19.56 5.52 11.69
N SER A 115 -20.32 5.55 10.59
CA SER A 115 -20.67 4.33 9.86
C SER A 115 -19.45 3.68 9.20
N PHE A 116 -19.38 2.36 9.18
CA PHE A 116 -18.32 1.63 8.48
C PHE A 116 -18.31 1.94 6.98
N SER A 117 -19.49 2.07 6.37
CA SER A 117 -19.65 2.37 4.95
C SER A 117 -19.03 3.70 4.57
N SER A 118 -19.15 4.74 5.42
CA SER A 118 -18.50 6.03 5.21
C SER A 118 -16.97 5.92 5.29
N GLN A 119 -16.45 5.00 6.12
CA GLN A 119 -15.01 4.77 6.22
C GLN A 119 -14.47 3.97 5.04
N VAL A 120 -15.27 3.08 4.46
CA VAL A 120 -14.93 2.41 3.18
C VAL A 120 -14.84 3.43 2.05
N ALA A 121 -15.73 4.43 2.02
CA ALA A 121 -15.63 5.52 1.05
C ALA A 121 -14.32 6.33 1.21
N ALA A 122 -13.97 6.71 2.44
CA ALA A 122 -12.73 7.40 2.74
C ALA A 122 -11.50 6.56 2.34
N TRP A 123 -11.51 5.27 2.66
CA TRP A 123 -10.47 4.32 2.26
C TRP A 123 -10.30 4.24 0.74
N LEU A 124 -11.42 4.18 -0.02
CA LEU A 124 -11.38 4.14 -1.48
C LEU A 124 -10.75 5.42 -2.07
N VAL A 125 -11.13 6.59 -1.56
CA VAL A 125 -10.54 7.87 -1.97
C VAL A 125 -9.03 7.88 -1.71
N GLU A 126 -8.61 7.45 -0.52
CA GLU A 126 -7.20 7.32 -0.17
C GLU A 126 -6.45 6.41 -1.16
N ARG A 127 -7.00 5.23 -1.46
CA ARG A 127 -6.38 4.28 -2.40
C ARG A 127 -6.25 4.85 -3.82
N ILE A 128 -7.26 5.56 -4.30
CA ILE A 128 -7.21 6.18 -5.62
C ILE A 128 -6.14 7.28 -5.67
N LEU A 129 -6.06 8.14 -4.66
CA LEU A 129 -5.04 9.20 -4.60
C LEU A 129 -3.63 8.61 -4.51
N ASP A 130 -3.42 7.59 -3.67
CA ASP A 130 -2.13 6.90 -3.56
C ASP A 130 -1.75 6.23 -4.88
N LEU A 131 -2.68 5.55 -5.55
CA LEU A 131 -2.43 4.93 -6.85
C LEU A 131 -2.08 5.95 -7.92
N LEU A 132 -2.78 7.09 -7.97
CA LEU A 132 -2.45 8.18 -8.90
C LEU A 132 -1.03 8.72 -8.64
N MET A 133 -0.60 8.83 -7.38
CA MET A 133 0.77 9.23 -7.05
C MET A 133 1.80 8.19 -7.48
N VAL A 134 1.53 6.90 -7.25
CA VAL A 134 2.41 5.80 -7.73
C VAL A 134 2.56 5.87 -9.25
N LEU A 135 1.46 6.04 -9.98
CA LEU A 135 1.48 6.11 -11.44
C LEU A 135 2.21 7.37 -11.93
N LEU A 136 2.07 8.50 -11.23
CA LEU A 136 2.82 9.72 -11.52
C LEU A 136 4.33 9.52 -11.32
N ILE A 137 4.74 8.97 -10.17
CA ILE A 137 6.14 8.69 -9.85
C ILE A 137 6.71 7.70 -10.87
N PHE A 138 5.98 6.64 -11.22
CA PHE A 138 6.39 5.69 -12.23
C PHE A 138 6.52 6.33 -13.62
N GLY A 139 5.59 7.21 -14.02
CA GLY A 139 5.69 7.99 -15.24
C GLY A 139 6.93 8.88 -15.28
N ILE A 140 7.24 9.56 -14.17
CA ILE A 140 8.46 10.36 -14.02
C ILE A 140 9.69 9.44 -14.15
N ALA A 141 9.69 8.27 -13.49
CA ALA A 141 10.77 7.30 -13.58
C ALA A 141 11.06 6.86 -15.03
N LEU A 142 10.01 6.54 -15.80
CA LEU A 142 10.15 6.17 -17.21
C LEU A 142 10.73 7.30 -18.07
N THR A 143 10.32 8.55 -17.81
CA THR A 143 10.88 9.71 -18.55
C THR A 143 12.35 9.95 -18.19
N GLN A 144 12.74 9.74 -16.94
CA GLN A 144 14.13 9.88 -16.49
C GLN A 144 15.02 8.79 -17.09
N ILE A 145 14.59 7.54 -17.16
CA ILE A 145 15.33 6.46 -17.85
C ILE A 145 15.58 6.84 -19.30
N SER A 146 14.58 7.36 -20.01
CA SER A 146 14.73 7.78 -21.40
C SER A 146 15.75 8.92 -21.58
N ARG A 147 15.93 9.77 -20.56
CA ARG A 147 16.87 10.91 -20.58
C ARG A 147 18.28 10.56 -20.08
N SER A 148 18.41 9.55 -19.22
CA SER A 148 19.68 9.19 -18.59
C SER A 148 20.65 8.45 -19.53
N GLY A 149 20.24 8.13 -20.77
CA GLY A 149 21.04 7.37 -21.71
C GLY A 149 21.18 5.87 -21.35
N ILE A 150 20.54 5.42 -20.29
CA ILE A 150 20.43 4.00 -19.98
C ILE A 150 19.71 3.31 -21.13
N GLN A 151 20.41 2.40 -21.81
CA GLN A 151 19.82 1.59 -22.90
C GLN A 151 19.47 0.20 -22.35
N PRO A 152 18.23 0.02 -21.86
CA PRO A 152 17.79 -1.31 -21.42
C PRO A 152 17.74 -2.23 -22.62
N GLY A 153 18.09 -3.50 -22.40
CA GLY A 153 17.99 -4.53 -23.43
C GLY A 153 16.58 -4.57 -24.06
N PRO A 154 16.45 -5.14 -25.29
CA PRO A 154 15.19 -5.11 -26.05
C PRO A 154 13.97 -5.66 -25.27
N GLN A 155 14.19 -6.70 -24.45
CA GLN A 155 13.16 -7.32 -23.62
C GLN A 155 12.70 -6.39 -22.51
N ILE A 156 13.63 -5.70 -21.84
CA ILE A 156 13.32 -4.74 -20.78
C ILE A 156 12.61 -3.53 -21.38
N ARG A 157 13.06 -3.05 -22.55
CA ARG A 157 12.43 -1.92 -23.24
C ARG A 157 10.96 -2.20 -23.59
N SER A 158 10.66 -3.37 -24.13
CA SER A 158 9.27 -3.75 -24.45
C SER A 158 8.41 -3.88 -23.18
N ALA A 159 8.97 -4.44 -22.11
CA ALA A 159 8.29 -4.51 -20.82
C ALA A 159 7.99 -3.11 -20.22
N LEU A 160 8.95 -2.18 -20.33
CA LEU A 160 8.77 -0.80 -19.87
C LEU A 160 7.67 -0.06 -20.67
N GLN A 161 7.62 -0.27 -21.98
CA GLN A 161 6.59 0.31 -22.84
C GLN A 161 5.20 -0.23 -22.47
N ALA A 162 5.08 -1.55 -22.29
CA ALA A 162 3.83 -2.18 -21.87
C ALA A 162 3.40 -1.70 -20.47
N ALA A 163 4.32 -1.62 -19.51
CA ALA A 163 4.06 -1.13 -18.17
C ALA A 163 3.65 0.34 -18.19
N GLY A 164 4.27 1.18 -19.03
CA GLY A 164 3.90 2.59 -19.20
C GLY A 164 2.49 2.75 -19.79
N LEU A 165 2.13 1.94 -20.79
CA LEU A 165 0.79 1.93 -21.36
C LEU A 165 -0.26 1.51 -20.31
N LEU A 166 -0.01 0.42 -19.59
CA LEU A 166 -0.89 -0.05 -18.51
C LEU A 166 -1.04 1.00 -17.41
N ALA A 167 0.06 1.66 -17.01
CA ALA A 167 0.04 2.74 -16.03
C ALA A 167 -0.81 3.91 -16.53
N GLY A 168 -0.68 4.32 -17.79
CA GLY A 168 -1.47 5.38 -18.40
C GLY A 168 -2.96 5.06 -18.41
N ILE A 169 -3.34 3.85 -18.83
CA ILE A 169 -4.75 3.39 -18.86
C ILE A 169 -5.30 3.36 -17.42
N THR A 170 -4.56 2.79 -16.49
CA THR A 170 -4.97 2.70 -15.08
C THR A 170 -5.13 4.08 -14.47
N GLY A 171 -4.21 5.01 -14.76
CA GLY A 171 -4.30 6.41 -14.30
C GLY A 171 -5.52 7.13 -14.85
N ALA A 172 -5.81 6.98 -16.13
CA ALA A 172 -7.02 7.54 -16.74
C ALA A 172 -8.30 6.97 -16.12
N LEU A 173 -8.33 5.64 -15.86
CA LEU A 173 -9.46 5.00 -15.21
C LEU A 173 -9.62 5.49 -13.76
N CYS A 174 -8.53 5.58 -12.99
CA CYS A 174 -8.58 6.11 -11.62
C CYS A 174 -9.08 7.55 -11.57
N LEU A 175 -8.63 8.40 -12.51
CA LEU A 175 -9.10 9.77 -12.59
C LEU A 175 -10.58 9.82 -12.97
N ALA A 176 -11.03 9.00 -13.91
CA ALA A 176 -12.44 8.88 -14.29
C ALA A 176 -13.30 8.42 -13.10
N VAL A 177 -12.83 7.42 -12.31
CA VAL A 177 -13.50 6.97 -11.10
C VAL A 177 -13.56 8.09 -10.07
N LEU A 178 -12.45 8.80 -9.80
CA LEU A 178 -12.41 9.90 -8.84
C LEU A 178 -13.39 11.03 -9.23
N LEU A 179 -13.43 11.38 -10.52
CA LEU A 179 -14.40 12.37 -11.04
C LEU A 179 -15.85 11.86 -10.93
N GLY A 180 -16.07 10.57 -11.22
CA GLY A 180 -17.36 9.92 -11.04
C GLY A 180 -17.82 9.95 -9.58
N LEU A 181 -16.92 9.56 -8.65
CA LEU A 181 -17.19 9.61 -7.22
C LEU A 181 -17.51 11.02 -6.72
N ARG A 182 -16.84 12.03 -7.24
CA ARG A 182 -17.15 13.43 -6.91
C ARG A 182 -18.57 13.84 -7.34
N HIS A 183 -19.10 13.22 -8.38
CA HIS A 183 -20.47 13.44 -8.86
C HIS A 183 -21.46 12.42 -8.29
N PHE A 184 -20.99 11.53 -7.39
CA PHE A 184 -21.85 10.56 -6.74
C PHE A 184 -22.77 11.27 -5.74
N ARG A 185 -23.99 11.54 -6.19
CA ARG A 185 -25.06 12.21 -5.45
C ARG A 185 -26.33 11.41 -5.60
N GLY A 186 -27.39 11.82 -4.94
CA GLY A 186 -28.69 11.16 -4.90
C GLY A 186 -29.21 10.61 -6.23
N SER A 187 -28.97 11.31 -7.35
CA SER A 187 -29.37 10.86 -8.70
C SER A 187 -28.61 9.59 -9.18
N VAL A 188 -27.34 9.44 -8.82
CA VAL A 188 -26.58 8.24 -9.15
C VAL A 188 -27.01 7.09 -8.23
N ARG A 189 -27.23 7.40 -6.95
CA ARG A 189 -27.75 6.44 -5.98
C ARG A 189 -29.09 5.87 -6.41
N THR A 190 -30.06 6.73 -6.81
CA THR A 190 -31.38 6.28 -7.27
C THR A 190 -31.28 5.39 -8.49
N ARG A 191 -30.49 5.77 -9.52
CA ARG A 191 -30.27 4.91 -10.71
C ARG A 191 -29.65 3.56 -10.35
N LEU A 192 -28.70 3.52 -9.42
CA LEU A 192 -28.09 2.28 -8.94
C LEU A 192 -29.13 1.43 -8.19
N MET A 193 -29.97 2.03 -7.35
CA MET A 193 -31.02 1.34 -6.64
C MET A 193 -32.09 0.80 -7.58
N ASP A 194 -32.47 1.57 -8.61
CA ASP A 194 -33.40 1.14 -9.64
C ASP A 194 -32.84 -0.06 -10.43
N ALA A 195 -31.54 -0.01 -10.79
CA ALA A 195 -30.86 -1.11 -11.46
C ALA A 195 -30.76 -2.39 -10.61
N LEU A 196 -30.77 -2.25 -9.28
CA LEU A 196 -30.72 -3.33 -8.29
C LEU A 196 -32.10 -3.74 -7.77
N SER A 197 -33.18 -3.27 -8.38
CA SER A 197 -34.57 -3.57 -7.99
C SER A 197 -34.93 -5.06 -8.04
N PHE A 198 -34.14 -5.87 -8.74
CA PHE A 198 -34.30 -7.34 -8.78
C PHE A 198 -33.84 -8.05 -7.50
N LEU A 199 -33.19 -7.36 -6.57
CA LEU A 199 -32.73 -7.95 -5.31
C LEU A 199 -33.91 -8.12 -4.32
N PRO A 200 -33.88 -9.17 -3.46
CA PRO A 200 -34.83 -9.31 -2.36
C PRO A 200 -34.86 -8.06 -1.48
N ASP A 201 -36.03 -7.68 -0.98
CA ASP A 201 -36.27 -6.44 -0.21
C ASP A 201 -35.26 -6.22 0.92
N LEU A 202 -34.90 -7.27 1.63
CA LEU A 202 -33.96 -7.21 2.75
C LEU A 202 -32.53 -6.86 2.30
N VAL A 203 -32.11 -7.37 1.15
CA VAL A 203 -30.80 -7.06 0.55
C VAL A 203 -30.83 -5.65 -0.04
N HIS A 204 -31.91 -5.31 -0.75
CA HIS A 204 -32.11 -3.99 -1.34
C HIS A 204 -32.04 -2.86 -0.28
N GLN A 205 -32.71 -3.04 0.88
CA GLN A 205 -32.63 -2.09 2.00
C GLN A 205 -31.22 -1.99 2.60
N ARG A 206 -30.47 -3.10 2.70
CA ARG A 206 -29.08 -3.07 3.18
C ARG A 206 -28.18 -2.31 2.22
N VAL A 207 -28.30 -2.57 0.93
CA VAL A 207 -27.56 -1.86 -0.13
C VAL A 207 -27.92 -0.37 -0.11
N ALA A 208 -29.19 -0.01 0.04
CA ALA A 208 -29.62 1.39 0.14
C ALA A 208 -28.96 2.12 1.31
N ARG A 209 -28.95 1.51 2.49
CA ARG A 209 -28.29 2.06 3.68
C ARG A 209 -26.77 2.22 3.49
N PHE A 210 -26.13 1.19 2.91
CA PHE A 210 -24.71 1.24 2.58
C PHE A 210 -24.39 2.41 1.62
N LEU A 211 -25.16 2.55 0.53
CA LEU A 211 -24.93 3.61 -0.46
C LEU A 211 -25.16 5.01 0.12
N THR A 212 -26.14 5.17 1.02
CA THR A 212 -26.39 6.44 1.71
C THR A 212 -25.19 6.82 2.60
N ALA A 213 -24.73 5.89 3.44
CA ALA A 213 -23.59 6.14 4.30
C ALA A 213 -22.27 6.29 3.52
N PHE A 214 -22.15 5.63 2.37
CA PHE A 214 -21.04 5.81 1.44
C PHE A 214 -21.05 7.23 0.83
N GLU A 215 -22.22 7.72 0.40
CA GLU A 215 -22.39 9.09 -0.11
C GLU A 215 -22.00 10.13 0.96
N GLU A 216 -22.39 9.92 2.22
CA GLU A 216 -21.97 10.76 3.34
C GLU A 216 -20.44 10.76 3.49
N GLY A 217 -19.79 9.61 3.43
CA GLY A 217 -18.32 9.49 3.47
C GLY A 217 -17.60 10.21 2.34
N MET A 218 -18.28 10.39 1.20
CA MET A 218 -17.73 11.12 0.05
C MET A 218 -17.88 12.65 0.16
N GLN A 219 -18.50 13.20 1.20
CA GLN A 219 -18.73 14.65 1.34
C GLN A 219 -17.42 15.46 1.33
N SER A 220 -16.34 14.91 1.88
CA SER A 220 -15.01 15.55 1.83
C SER A 220 -14.49 15.77 0.42
N THR A 221 -14.89 14.94 -0.55
CA THR A 221 -14.47 15.08 -1.95
C THR A 221 -15.33 16.08 -2.74
N GLN A 222 -16.46 16.50 -2.20
CA GLN A 222 -17.37 17.45 -2.88
C GLN A 222 -16.94 18.90 -2.68
N GLN A 223 -16.24 19.23 -1.58
CA GLN A 223 -15.72 20.57 -1.32
C GLN A 223 -14.32 20.74 -1.91
N LYS A 224 -14.13 21.75 -2.76
CA LYS A 224 -12.85 22.00 -3.43
C LYS A 224 -11.68 22.17 -2.45
N SER A 225 -11.89 22.84 -1.33
CA SER A 225 -10.85 23.06 -0.30
C SER A 225 -10.35 21.77 0.30
N TYR A 226 -11.22 20.83 0.62
CA TYR A 226 -10.81 19.52 1.15
C TYR A 226 -10.07 18.66 0.10
N VAL A 227 -10.50 18.71 -1.15
CA VAL A 227 -9.80 18.00 -2.24
C VAL A 227 -8.36 18.50 -2.38
N TRP A 228 -8.15 19.81 -2.43
CA TRP A 228 -6.80 20.39 -2.49
C TRP A 228 -5.97 20.00 -1.27
N LEU A 229 -6.57 20.01 -0.09
CA LEU A 229 -5.90 19.63 1.14
C LEU A 229 -5.50 18.14 1.10
N LEU A 230 -6.38 17.24 0.67
CA LEU A 230 -6.10 15.81 0.52
C LEU A 230 -4.97 15.55 -0.49
N VAL A 231 -5.00 16.25 -1.63
CA VAL A 231 -3.93 16.15 -2.63
C VAL A 231 -2.59 16.64 -2.05
N THR A 232 -2.59 17.79 -1.37
CA THR A 232 -1.38 18.33 -0.73
C THR A 232 -0.79 17.36 0.30
N TYR A 233 -1.62 16.81 1.18
CA TYR A 233 -1.17 15.81 2.15
C TYR A 233 -0.64 14.54 1.47
N THR A 234 -1.28 14.10 0.39
CA THR A 234 -0.80 12.94 -0.39
C THR A 234 0.57 13.24 -1.00
N VAL A 235 0.77 14.41 -1.59
CA VAL A 235 2.07 14.81 -2.15
C VAL A 235 3.15 14.86 -1.06
N ILE A 236 2.85 15.50 0.08
CA ILE A 236 3.80 15.58 1.21
C ILE A 236 4.15 14.18 1.71
N GLU A 237 3.18 13.31 1.88
CA GLU A 237 3.40 11.93 2.31
C GLU A 237 4.35 11.18 1.36
N TRP A 238 4.12 11.29 0.05
CA TRP A 238 4.97 10.64 -0.94
C TRP A 238 6.38 11.26 -1.03
N LEU A 239 6.53 12.56 -0.76
CA LEU A 239 7.84 13.19 -0.62
C LEU A 239 8.58 12.65 0.62
N VAL A 240 7.88 12.43 1.73
CA VAL A 240 8.48 11.82 2.93
C VAL A 240 8.88 10.36 2.66
N VAL A 241 8.06 9.60 1.94
CA VAL A 241 8.42 8.24 1.49
C VAL A 241 9.66 8.27 0.60
N ALA A 242 9.72 9.17 -0.40
CA ALA A 242 10.89 9.32 -1.26
C ALA A 242 12.14 9.73 -0.45
N GLY A 243 11.99 10.60 0.52
CA GLY A 243 13.04 10.96 1.48
C GLY A 243 13.55 9.77 2.29
N SER A 244 12.66 8.89 2.73
CA SER A 244 13.05 7.65 3.41
C SER A 244 13.86 6.72 2.50
N PHE A 245 13.43 6.53 1.25
CA PHE A 245 14.18 5.75 0.26
C PHE A 245 15.56 6.35 -0.01
N PHE A 246 15.63 7.67 -0.16
CA PHE A 246 16.90 8.38 -0.30
C PHE A 246 17.82 8.13 0.90
N CYS A 247 17.31 8.21 2.12
CA CYS A 247 18.08 7.93 3.33
C CYS A 247 18.57 6.48 3.39
N VAL A 248 17.74 5.49 2.99
CA VAL A 248 18.17 4.10 2.93
C VAL A 248 19.30 3.93 1.92
N PHE A 249 19.20 4.50 0.72
CA PHE A 249 20.28 4.40 -0.27
C PHE A 249 21.55 5.11 0.18
N ARG A 250 21.45 6.23 0.87
CA ARG A 250 22.61 6.92 1.48
C ARG A 250 23.26 6.15 2.62
N ALA A 251 22.54 5.20 3.22
CA ALA A 251 23.07 4.39 4.31
C ALA A 251 24.04 3.30 3.85
N PHE A 252 23.99 2.90 2.58
CA PHE A 252 24.84 1.82 2.05
C PHE A 252 25.89 2.39 1.08
N PRO A 253 27.19 2.01 1.24
CA PRO A 253 28.25 2.47 0.35
C PRO A 253 27.96 2.21 -1.15
N ALA A 254 27.38 1.05 -1.49
CA ALA A 254 27.06 0.66 -2.87
C ALA A 254 26.03 1.59 -3.56
N THR A 255 25.24 2.34 -2.82
CA THR A 255 24.19 3.22 -3.35
C THR A 255 24.29 4.67 -2.86
N ALA A 256 25.33 4.99 -2.07
CA ALA A 256 25.50 6.32 -1.47
C ALA A 256 25.62 7.45 -2.49
N ASP A 257 26.13 7.18 -3.69
CA ASP A 257 26.32 8.17 -4.75
C ASP A 257 25.10 8.35 -5.67
N LEU A 258 24.03 7.54 -5.48
CA LEU A 258 22.81 7.67 -6.27
C LEU A 258 22.18 9.05 -6.06
N ARG A 259 21.80 9.68 -7.18
CA ARG A 259 21.13 10.99 -7.19
C ARG A 259 19.66 10.83 -6.83
N ILE A 260 19.02 11.92 -6.47
CA ILE A 260 17.57 11.93 -6.18
C ILE A 260 16.73 11.41 -7.36
N THR A 261 17.18 11.63 -8.60
CA THR A 261 16.53 11.10 -9.80
C THR A 261 16.55 9.57 -9.84
N ASP A 262 17.66 8.96 -9.41
CA ASP A 262 17.85 7.51 -9.36
C ASP A 262 16.96 6.90 -8.26
N VAL A 263 16.84 7.61 -7.15
CA VAL A 263 15.90 7.24 -6.06
C VAL A 263 14.44 7.27 -6.54
N ILE A 264 14.05 8.28 -7.32
CA ILE A 264 12.69 8.37 -7.90
C ILE A 264 12.45 7.22 -8.88
N ILE A 265 13.46 6.86 -9.71
CA ILE A 265 13.37 5.70 -10.59
C ILE A 265 13.16 4.43 -9.76
N ALA A 266 14.01 4.19 -8.77
CA ALA A 266 13.89 3.01 -7.90
C ALA A 266 12.52 2.98 -7.19
N LEU A 267 12.09 4.11 -6.59
CA LEU A 267 10.79 4.22 -5.93
C LEU A 267 9.63 3.88 -6.85
N GLY A 268 9.65 4.38 -8.10
CA GLY A 268 8.60 4.10 -9.08
C GLY A 268 8.45 2.60 -9.36
N PHE A 269 9.56 1.91 -9.61
CA PHE A 269 9.55 0.45 -9.85
C PHE A 269 9.18 -0.34 -8.60
N VAL A 270 9.72 0.04 -7.45
CA VAL A 270 9.46 -0.63 -6.17
C VAL A 270 7.99 -0.52 -5.79
N CYS A 271 7.37 0.65 -5.97
CA CYS A 271 5.95 0.84 -5.73
C CYS A 271 5.10 -0.02 -6.67
N PHE A 272 5.48 -0.10 -7.95
CA PHE A 272 4.78 -0.96 -8.90
C PHE A 272 4.96 -2.44 -8.55
N GLY A 273 6.17 -2.86 -8.17
CA GLY A 273 6.45 -4.22 -7.69
C GLY A 273 5.68 -4.57 -6.42
N SER A 274 5.44 -3.61 -5.52
CA SER A 274 4.74 -3.84 -4.25
C SER A 274 3.26 -4.25 -4.40
N ILE A 275 2.69 -4.15 -5.61
CA ILE A 275 1.35 -4.68 -5.92
C ILE A 275 1.30 -6.21 -5.70
N LEU A 276 2.42 -6.90 -5.95
CA LEU A 276 2.59 -8.34 -5.72
C LEU A 276 3.18 -8.59 -4.33
N GLN A 277 2.33 -8.71 -3.34
CA GLN A 277 2.74 -8.90 -1.95
C GLN A 277 2.24 -10.24 -1.40
N ILE A 278 3.17 -11.02 -0.83
CA ILE A 278 2.86 -12.23 -0.07
C ILE A 278 2.77 -11.84 1.42
N PRO A 279 1.65 -12.12 2.09
CA PRO A 279 1.49 -11.80 3.51
C PRO A 279 2.66 -12.30 4.37
N GLY A 280 3.21 -11.44 5.22
CA GLY A 280 4.31 -11.77 6.14
C GLY A 280 5.70 -11.93 5.52
N VAL A 281 5.81 -12.06 4.20
CA VAL A 281 7.08 -12.34 3.51
C VAL A 281 7.54 -11.15 2.64
N GLY A 282 6.61 -10.38 2.10
CA GLY A 282 6.92 -9.34 1.09
C GLY A 282 6.84 -9.90 -0.33
N GLY A 283 7.86 -9.77 -1.13
CA GLY A 283 7.95 -10.34 -2.48
C GLY A 283 8.24 -9.29 -3.55
N GLY A 284 7.21 -8.74 -4.19
CA GLY A 284 7.39 -7.87 -5.34
C GLY A 284 8.22 -6.61 -5.08
N MET A 285 8.15 -6.02 -3.88
CA MET A 285 9.01 -4.89 -3.49
C MET A 285 10.49 -5.28 -3.51
N GLN A 286 10.86 -6.41 -2.88
CA GLN A 286 12.23 -6.87 -2.82
C GLN A 286 12.76 -7.21 -4.22
N ILE A 287 11.96 -7.94 -5.01
CA ILE A 287 12.31 -8.29 -6.40
C ILE A 287 12.54 -7.04 -7.24
N ALA A 288 11.63 -6.06 -7.16
CA ALA A 288 11.76 -4.81 -7.90
C ALA A 288 13.00 -4.01 -7.47
N THR A 289 13.29 -3.95 -6.16
CA THR A 289 14.48 -3.28 -5.65
C THR A 289 15.76 -3.95 -6.17
N VAL A 290 15.85 -5.27 -6.08
CA VAL A 290 17.01 -6.02 -6.58
C VAL A 290 17.17 -5.80 -8.08
N LEU A 291 16.11 -5.96 -8.88
CA LEU A 291 16.17 -5.75 -10.33
C LEU A 291 16.65 -4.35 -10.71
N VAL A 292 16.10 -3.32 -10.06
CA VAL A 292 16.49 -1.94 -10.38
C VAL A 292 17.95 -1.68 -10.00
N LEU A 293 18.38 -2.12 -8.83
CA LEU A 293 19.75 -1.88 -8.37
C LEU A 293 20.78 -2.67 -9.20
N THR A 294 20.48 -3.90 -9.58
CA THR A 294 21.40 -4.72 -10.39
C THR A 294 21.41 -4.29 -11.85
N GLU A 295 20.25 -4.13 -12.47
CA GLU A 295 20.15 -3.92 -13.93
C GLU A 295 20.43 -2.47 -14.37
N PHE A 296 20.08 -1.47 -13.53
CA PHE A 296 20.24 -0.07 -13.90
C PHE A 296 21.48 0.57 -13.27
N TYR A 297 21.89 0.10 -12.10
CA TYR A 297 22.98 0.73 -11.35
C TYR A 297 24.19 -0.18 -11.13
N GLY A 298 24.15 -1.42 -11.63
CA GLY A 298 25.29 -2.36 -11.57
C GLY A 298 25.67 -2.79 -10.15
N VAL A 299 24.77 -2.62 -9.18
CA VAL A 299 24.98 -3.06 -7.79
C VAL A 299 25.04 -4.59 -7.75
N SER A 300 25.91 -5.17 -6.95
CA SER A 300 25.99 -6.63 -6.82
C SER A 300 24.68 -7.22 -6.29
N LEU A 301 24.42 -8.49 -6.62
CA LEU A 301 23.18 -9.16 -6.20
C LEU A 301 23.06 -9.22 -4.67
N GLU A 302 24.18 -9.41 -3.99
CA GLU A 302 24.25 -9.48 -2.52
C GLU A 302 23.93 -8.13 -1.88
N GLU A 303 24.54 -7.04 -2.38
CA GLU A 303 24.29 -5.68 -1.89
C GLU A 303 22.84 -5.26 -2.17
N ALA A 304 22.36 -5.47 -3.39
CA ALA A 304 20.98 -5.17 -3.79
C ALA A 304 19.97 -5.94 -2.92
N SER A 305 20.26 -7.21 -2.61
CA SER A 305 19.41 -8.04 -1.74
C SER A 305 19.40 -7.53 -0.28
N GLY A 306 20.57 -7.11 0.24
CA GLY A 306 20.68 -6.51 1.57
C GLY A 306 19.90 -5.20 1.68
N ILE A 307 20.04 -4.32 0.70
CA ILE A 307 19.31 -3.06 0.63
C ILE A 307 17.80 -3.30 0.52
N ALA A 308 17.38 -4.24 -0.33
CA ALA A 308 15.98 -4.61 -0.50
C ALA A 308 15.37 -5.15 0.82
N LEU A 309 16.13 -5.94 1.57
CA LEU A 309 15.70 -6.44 2.88
C LEU A 309 15.51 -5.29 3.88
N VAL A 310 16.46 -4.36 3.96
CA VAL A 310 16.37 -3.21 4.87
C VAL A 310 15.20 -2.29 4.47
N LEU A 311 15.02 -1.99 3.19
CA LEU A 311 13.87 -1.24 2.71
C LEU A 311 12.55 -1.88 3.13
N TRP A 312 12.43 -3.20 2.97
CA TRP A 312 11.23 -3.93 3.39
C TRP A 312 11.01 -3.87 4.90
N ILE A 313 12.08 -4.07 5.69
CA ILE A 313 12.00 -4.00 7.16
C ILE A 313 11.52 -2.61 7.60
N ILE A 314 12.15 -1.56 7.11
CA ILE A 314 11.80 -0.17 7.48
C ILE A 314 10.38 0.18 7.04
N THR A 315 9.98 -0.22 5.82
CA THR A 315 8.69 0.19 5.27
C THR A 315 7.52 -0.60 5.84
N PHE A 316 7.70 -1.91 6.10
CA PHE A 316 6.59 -2.80 6.45
C PHE A 316 6.75 -3.50 7.81
N VAL A 317 7.95 -3.93 8.20
CA VAL A 317 8.09 -4.76 9.41
C VAL A 317 8.04 -3.92 10.67
N VAL A 318 8.62 -2.72 10.65
CA VAL A 318 8.73 -1.85 11.83
C VAL A 318 7.37 -1.47 12.43
N VAL A 319 6.33 -1.37 11.64
CA VAL A 319 4.98 -1.07 12.14
C VAL A 319 4.38 -2.22 12.95
N VAL A 320 4.82 -3.46 12.72
CA VAL A 320 4.21 -4.66 13.32
C VAL A 320 4.34 -4.66 14.86
N PRO A 321 5.52 -4.51 15.49
CA PRO A 321 5.61 -4.48 16.93
C PRO A 321 4.82 -3.32 17.56
N LEU A 322 4.78 -2.15 16.89
CA LEU A 322 4.03 -0.99 17.37
C LEU A 322 2.51 -1.26 17.33
N GLY A 323 2.01 -1.75 16.20
CA GLY A 323 0.59 -2.02 16.06
C GLY A 323 0.11 -3.21 16.89
N LEU A 324 0.94 -4.25 17.09
CA LEU A 324 0.64 -5.34 18.02
C LEU A 324 0.56 -4.83 19.46
N GLY A 325 1.55 -4.05 19.90
CA GLY A 325 1.54 -3.47 21.26
C GLY A 325 0.29 -2.63 21.51
N LEU A 326 -0.09 -1.76 20.54
CA LEU A 326 -1.31 -0.97 20.62
C LEU A 326 -2.58 -1.82 20.59
N ALA A 327 -2.62 -2.88 19.78
CA ALA A 327 -3.76 -3.78 19.71
C ALA A 327 -3.97 -4.53 21.03
N PHE A 328 -2.89 -4.96 21.69
CA PHE A 328 -2.96 -5.57 23.05
C PHE A 328 -3.45 -4.56 24.08
N HIS A 329 -2.93 -3.34 24.06
CA HIS A 329 -3.36 -2.28 24.97
C HIS A 329 -4.85 -1.95 24.82
N GLU A 330 -5.36 -1.94 23.59
CA GLU A 330 -6.78 -1.71 23.27
C GLU A 330 -7.68 -2.93 23.54
N GLY A 331 -7.13 -4.06 24.00
CA GLY A 331 -7.90 -5.27 24.25
C GLY A 331 -8.51 -5.91 23.01
N ILE A 332 -7.95 -5.64 21.83
CA ILE A 332 -8.46 -6.16 20.56
C ILE A 332 -8.11 -7.64 20.46
N LYS A 333 -9.13 -8.50 20.54
CA LYS A 333 -8.97 -9.94 20.29
C LYS A 333 -8.81 -10.17 18.78
N TRP A 334 -7.61 -10.53 18.34
CA TRP A 334 -7.32 -10.83 16.93
C TRP A 334 -8.23 -11.91 16.32
N ARG A 335 -8.79 -12.81 17.13
CA ARG A 335 -9.79 -13.77 16.70
C ARG A 335 -11.09 -13.09 16.23
N SER A 336 -11.49 -11.96 16.83
CA SER A 336 -12.69 -11.24 16.41
C SER A 336 -12.48 -10.45 15.10
N LEU A 337 -11.25 -10.10 14.77
CA LEU A 337 -10.93 -9.46 13.49
C LEU A 337 -10.99 -10.45 12.30
N ARG A 338 -10.78 -11.74 12.55
CA ARG A 338 -10.96 -12.79 11.53
C ARG A 338 -12.43 -13.02 11.15
N HIS A 339 -13.35 -12.70 12.04
CA HIS A 339 -14.80 -12.86 11.87
C HIS A 339 -15.51 -11.56 11.49
N ILE A 340 -14.78 -10.53 11.00
CA ILE A 340 -15.42 -9.28 10.52
C ILE A 340 -16.40 -9.59 9.37
N GLU A 341 -16.13 -10.61 8.56
CA GLU A 341 -17.08 -11.09 7.53
C GLU A 341 -18.38 -11.66 8.15
N GLU A 342 -18.33 -12.28 9.33
CA GLU A 342 -19.52 -12.85 10.00
C GLU A 342 -20.25 -11.80 10.86
N SER A 343 -19.53 -10.86 11.47
CA SER A 343 -20.12 -9.85 12.36
C SER A 343 -20.75 -8.67 11.60
N SER A 344 -20.44 -8.44 10.34
CA SER A 344 -21.14 -7.49 9.47
C SER A 344 -22.62 -7.86 9.32
N SER A 345 -23.00 -9.12 9.56
CA SER A 345 -24.37 -9.60 9.56
C SER A 345 -25.13 -9.27 10.86
N THR A 346 -24.44 -9.04 11.99
CA THR A 346 -25.04 -8.89 13.32
C THR A 346 -25.22 -7.43 13.75
N TYR A 347 -24.44 -6.49 13.19
CA TYR A 347 -24.55 -5.05 13.52
C TYR A 347 -25.25 -4.24 12.42
N GLY A 348 -26.32 -4.78 11.82
CA GLY A 348 -27.30 -3.97 11.10
C GLY A 348 -26.75 -3.21 9.87
N LEU A 349 -25.90 -3.85 9.07
CA LEU A 349 -25.60 -3.39 7.73
C LEU A 349 -26.65 -3.83 6.73
#